data_1b731851072913e5dc774b6eb0fbdd85
#
_entry.id   1b731851072913e5dc774b6eb0fbdd85
#
_cell.length_a   1.000
_cell.length_b   1.000
_cell.length_c   1.000
_cell.angle_alpha   90.00
_cell.angle_beta   90.00
_cell.angle_gamma   90.00
#
_symmetry.space_group_name_H-M   'P 1'
#
loop_
_entity.id
_entity.type
_entity.pdbx_description
1 polymer ?
#
loop_
_entity_poly.entity_id
_entity_poly.type
_entity_poly.pdbx_seq_one_letter_code
_entity_poly.pdbx_strand_id
1 'polypeptide(L)'
;MGFSGINTEIAQHLIDILKPHGSIYITSERPLEPQFEQYRIKIDPSDMHHVMAFASLYIGDSQTMAAESGVLGVPFVRFNDFVGRIGYLNELEDVYHLGFGIKASKDGAAEKMYKIIEEVLAIPNLKEEWQARRQKMLSEKIDYAQFLTWFVENYPESQTIMRETPDYQFIFK
;
A
#
# COMPACT_ATOMS: atom_id res chain seq x y z
N MET A 1 20.75 9.60 -12.17
CA MET A 1 19.98 10.25 -11.09
C MET A 1 19.35 9.14 -10.27
N GLY A 2 19.77 8.96 -9.01
CA GLY A 2 19.13 7.99 -8.10
C GLY A 2 17.77 8.55 -7.65
N PHE A 3 16.74 7.71 -7.62
CA PHE A 3 15.49 8.08 -7.00
C PHE A 3 15.69 8.17 -5.49
N SER A 4 15.13 9.22 -4.87
CA SER A 4 15.13 9.37 -3.40
C SER A 4 14.14 8.39 -2.79
N GLY A 5 14.53 7.74 -1.72
CA GLY A 5 13.74 6.77 -0.97
C GLY A 5 14.26 6.65 0.46
N ILE A 6 13.93 5.56 1.13
CA ILE A 6 14.39 5.29 2.49
C ILE A 6 15.89 4.94 2.45
N ASN A 7 16.72 5.80 3.06
CA ASN A 7 18.14 5.57 3.27
C ASN A 7 18.41 5.01 4.68
N THR A 8 19.68 4.71 4.97
CA THR A 8 20.12 4.13 6.26
C THR A 8 19.73 5.00 7.47
N GLU A 9 19.87 6.32 7.39
CA GLU A 9 19.54 7.25 8.47
C GLU A 9 18.02 7.28 8.73
N ILE A 10 17.23 7.39 7.66
CA ILE A 10 15.77 7.31 7.73
C ILE A 10 15.31 5.96 8.29
N ALA A 11 15.91 4.86 7.83
CA ALA A 11 15.58 3.52 8.31
C ALA A 11 15.86 3.36 9.80
N GLN A 12 17.00 3.86 10.29
CA GLN A 12 17.32 3.81 11.71
C GLN A 12 16.30 4.62 12.54
N HIS A 13 15.97 5.83 12.11
CA HIS A 13 14.99 6.66 12.80
C HIS A 13 13.60 6.03 12.84
N LEU A 14 13.18 5.41 11.73
CA LEU A 14 11.92 4.65 11.67
C LEU A 14 11.91 3.51 12.69
N ILE A 15 13.00 2.75 12.80
CA ILE A 15 13.12 1.67 13.80
C ILE A 15 12.97 2.23 15.23
N ASP A 16 13.59 3.36 15.52
CA ASP A 16 13.53 3.97 16.85
C ASP A 16 12.10 4.44 17.20
N ILE A 17 11.35 5.01 16.24
CA ILE A 17 9.94 5.37 16.41
C ILE A 17 9.06 4.12 16.59
N LEU A 18 9.25 3.08 15.77
CA LEU A 18 8.34 1.95 15.69
C LEU A 18 8.54 0.91 16.80
N LYS A 19 9.77 0.78 17.31
CA LYS A 19 10.14 -0.24 18.30
C LYS A 19 9.27 -0.27 19.56
N PRO A 20 8.80 0.86 20.10
CA PRO A 20 7.88 0.85 21.24
C PRO A 20 6.47 0.31 20.91
N HIS A 21 6.10 0.26 19.64
CA HIS A 21 4.74 -0.09 19.18
C HIS A 21 4.60 -1.56 18.75
N GLY A 22 5.69 -2.26 18.49
CA GLY A 22 5.61 -3.67 18.11
C GLY A 22 6.85 -4.24 17.45
N SER A 23 6.68 -5.41 16.84
CA SER A 23 7.73 -6.09 16.10
C SER A 23 7.93 -5.44 14.73
N ILE A 24 9.19 -5.27 14.33
CA ILE A 24 9.57 -4.67 13.06
C ILE A 24 10.06 -5.76 12.13
N TYR A 25 9.61 -5.74 10.88
CA TYR A 25 10.05 -6.63 9.83
C TYR A 25 10.47 -5.81 8.61
N ILE A 26 11.63 -6.12 8.05
CA ILE A 26 12.15 -5.44 6.85
C ILE A 26 12.21 -6.43 5.69
N THR A 27 11.58 -6.06 4.58
CA THR A 27 11.77 -6.70 3.28
C THR A 27 12.74 -5.88 2.45
N SER A 28 13.67 -6.51 1.75
CA SER A 28 14.58 -5.81 0.86
C SER A 28 15.10 -6.77 -0.21
N GLU A 29 15.08 -6.33 -1.46
CA GLU A 29 15.74 -7.03 -2.58
C GLU A 29 17.27 -6.87 -2.54
N ARG A 30 17.75 -5.87 -1.81
CA ARG A 30 19.18 -5.61 -1.62
C ARG A 30 19.67 -6.23 -0.30
N PRO A 31 20.98 -6.49 -0.18
CA PRO A 31 21.55 -6.75 1.13
C PRO A 31 21.22 -5.62 2.10
N LEU A 32 20.77 -5.98 3.31
CA LEU A 32 20.59 -4.99 4.38
C LEU A 32 21.94 -4.69 5.02
N GLU A 33 22.09 -3.51 5.57
CA GLU A 33 23.22 -3.19 6.44
C GLU A 33 23.20 -4.11 7.68
N PRO A 34 24.37 -4.48 8.24
CA PRO A 34 24.47 -5.47 9.31
C PRO A 34 23.56 -5.20 10.53
N GLN A 35 23.36 -3.91 10.89
CA GLN A 35 22.51 -3.53 12.01
C GLN A 35 21.02 -3.81 11.77
N PHE A 36 20.58 -3.93 10.52
CA PHE A 36 19.19 -4.18 10.13
C PHE A 36 18.89 -5.65 9.87
N GLU A 37 19.90 -6.52 9.76
CA GLU A 37 19.70 -7.95 9.46
C GLU A 37 18.83 -8.67 10.50
N GLN A 38 18.86 -8.23 11.75
CA GLN A 38 18.00 -8.77 12.81
C GLN A 38 16.49 -8.56 12.54
N TYR A 39 16.13 -7.59 11.70
CA TYR A 39 14.75 -7.27 11.32
C TYR A 39 14.34 -7.90 9.99
N ARG A 40 15.26 -8.55 9.27
CA ARG A 40 14.93 -9.18 7.99
C ARG A 40 13.85 -10.23 8.15
N ILE A 41 12.75 -10.06 7.43
CA ILE A 41 11.73 -11.09 7.36
C ILE A 41 12.21 -12.29 6.54
N LYS A 42 11.95 -13.49 7.04
CA LYS A 42 12.30 -14.76 6.39
C LYS A 42 11.02 -15.57 6.21
N ILE A 43 10.37 -15.36 5.08
CA ILE A 43 9.13 -16.05 4.70
C ILE A 43 9.24 -16.50 3.25
N ASP A 44 8.39 -17.43 2.86
CA ASP A 44 8.18 -17.72 1.46
C ASP A 44 7.56 -16.49 0.77
N PRO A 45 8.04 -16.06 -0.41
CA PRO A 45 7.45 -14.92 -1.13
C PRO A 45 5.93 -15.06 -1.39
N SER A 46 5.42 -16.28 -1.53
CA SER A 46 3.99 -16.55 -1.69
C SER A 46 3.15 -16.19 -0.45
N ASP A 47 3.76 -16.12 0.73
CA ASP A 47 3.11 -15.76 1.99
C ASP A 47 3.10 -14.25 2.27
N MET A 48 3.73 -13.43 1.41
CA MET A 48 3.91 -12.00 1.65
C MET A 48 2.58 -11.28 1.92
N HIS A 49 1.56 -11.53 1.11
CA HIS A 49 0.25 -10.90 1.29
C HIS A 49 -0.44 -11.34 2.59
N HIS A 50 -0.28 -12.61 2.98
CA HIS A 50 -0.81 -13.09 4.25
C HIS A 50 -0.14 -12.39 5.43
N VAL A 51 1.19 -12.28 5.42
CA VAL A 51 1.94 -11.58 6.47
C VAL A 51 1.57 -10.10 6.51
N MET A 52 1.50 -9.44 5.33
CA MET A 52 1.13 -8.03 5.21
C MET A 52 -0.27 -7.77 5.78
N ALA A 53 -1.24 -8.66 5.57
CA ALA A 53 -2.60 -8.51 6.09
C ALA A 53 -2.67 -8.50 7.64
N PHE A 54 -1.66 -9.01 8.34
CA PHE A 54 -1.55 -8.95 9.80
C PHE A 54 -0.70 -7.77 10.31
N ALA A 55 -0.08 -7.01 9.42
CA ALA A 55 0.69 -5.83 9.82
C ALA A 55 -0.24 -4.73 10.36
N SER A 56 0.29 -3.93 11.29
CA SER A 56 -0.40 -2.73 11.79
C SER A 56 -0.16 -1.52 10.89
N LEU A 57 0.99 -1.48 10.18
CA LEU A 57 1.39 -0.38 9.31
C LEU A 57 2.43 -0.89 8.30
N TYR A 58 2.32 -0.48 7.05
CA TYR A 58 3.34 -0.63 6.03
C TYR A 58 4.04 0.71 5.79
N ILE A 59 5.38 0.70 5.74
CA ILE A 59 6.18 1.87 5.38
C ILE A 59 7.20 1.43 4.32
N GLY A 60 7.26 2.14 3.21
CA GLY A 60 8.20 1.75 2.16
C GLY A 60 8.26 2.70 0.97
N ASP A 61 9.14 2.40 0.03
CA ASP A 61 9.29 3.10 -1.24
C ASP A 61 8.65 2.34 -2.42
N SER A 62 8.20 1.09 -2.20
CA SER A 62 7.53 0.28 -3.22
C SER A 62 6.09 0.76 -3.48
N GLN A 63 5.78 0.98 -4.77
CA GLN A 63 4.44 1.35 -5.22
C GLN A 63 3.45 0.19 -5.05
N THR A 64 3.87 -1.00 -5.48
CA THR A 64 3.04 -2.20 -5.49
C THR A 64 2.69 -2.63 -4.08
N MET A 65 3.69 -2.77 -3.19
CA MET A 65 3.43 -3.16 -1.81
C MET A 65 2.58 -2.14 -1.04
N ALA A 66 2.72 -0.83 -1.33
CA ALA A 66 1.86 0.19 -0.75
C ALA A 66 0.40 0.00 -1.18
N ALA A 67 0.15 -0.23 -2.47
CA ALA A 67 -1.20 -0.49 -2.98
C ALA A 67 -1.80 -1.77 -2.40
N GLU A 68 -1.04 -2.85 -2.38
CA GLU A 68 -1.44 -4.15 -1.82
C GLU A 68 -1.79 -4.02 -0.34
N SER A 69 -0.97 -3.30 0.43
CA SER A 69 -1.25 -2.97 1.83
C SER A 69 -2.59 -2.26 2.00
N GLY A 70 -2.84 -1.21 1.21
CA GLY A 70 -4.10 -0.48 1.23
C GLY A 70 -5.31 -1.36 0.89
N VAL A 71 -5.20 -2.21 -0.14
CA VAL A 71 -6.25 -3.15 -0.54
C VAL A 71 -6.51 -4.21 0.53
N LEU A 72 -5.50 -4.60 1.30
CA LEU A 72 -5.66 -5.50 2.46
C LEU A 72 -6.27 -4.79 3.68
N GLY A 73 -6.40 -3.47 3.65
CA GLY A 73 -6.91 -2.67 4.78
C GLY A 73 -5.87 -2.46 5.87
N VAL A 74 -4.62 -2.40 5.48
CA VAL A 74 -3.49 -2.03 6.33
C VAL A 74 -3.03 -0.63 5.92
N PRO A 75 -2.90 0.31 6.86
CA PRO A 75 -2.41 1.65 6.57
C PRO A 75 -1.03 1.58 5.92
N PHE A 76 -0.78 2.44 4.93
CA PHE A 76 0.53 2.55 4.33
C PHE A 76 1.07 3.98 4.33
N VAL A 77 2.37 4.11 4.46
CA VAL A 77 3.12 5.35 4.26
C VAL A 77 4.16 5.11 3.16
N ARG A 78 3.94 5.76 2.02
CA ARG A 78 4.77 5.62 0.83
C ARG A 78 5.73 6.81 0.71
N PHE A 79 7.04 6.54 0.68
CA PHE A 79 8.09 7.55 0.65
C PHE A 79 8.97 7.40 -0.59
N ASN A 80 8.63 8.13 -1.66
CA ASN A 80 9.37 8.11 -2.92
C ASN A 80 8.99 9.29 -3.84
N ASP A 81 9.69 9.45 -4.97
CA ASP A 81 9.47 10.55 -5.90
C ASP A 81 8.36 10.33 -6.93
N PHE A 82 7.70 9.18 -6.93
CA PHE A 82 6.57 8.88 -7.82
C PHE A 82 5.22 9.32 -7.25
N VAL A 83 5.19 9.84 -6.03
CA VAL A 83 3.97 10.36 -5.40
C VAL A 83 3.30 11.41 -6.27
N GLY A 84 1.98 11.26 -6.48
CA GLY A 84 1.17 12.11 -7.34
C GLY A 84 1.20 11.74 -8.83
N ARG A 85 1.93 10.68 -9.25
CA ARG A 85 2.05 10.28 -10.66
C ARG A 85 1.32 8.99 -11.03
N ILE A 86 0.78 8.26 -10.04
CA ILE A 86 0.17 6.95 -10.23
C ILE A 86 -1.28 7.02 -9.80
N GLY A 87 -2.20 6.98 -10.78
CA GLY A 87 -3.63 7.25 -10.56
C GLY A 87 -4.28 6.39 -9.50
N TYR A 88 -4.08 5.07 -9.52
CA TYR A 88 -4.68 4.18 -8.54
C TYR A 88 -4.16 4.40 -7.12
N LEU A 89 -2.89 4.79 -6.95
CA LEU A 89 -2.34 5.13 -5.64
C LEU A 89 -2.88 6.47 -5.13
N ASN A 90 -3.00 7.47 -6.01
CA ASN A 90 -3.65 8.73 -5.65
C ASN A 90 -5.11 8.49 -5.21
N GLU A 91 -5.83 7.59 -5.87
CA GLU A 91 -7.18 7.21 -5.47
C GLU A 91 -7.22 6.55 -4.08
N LEU A 92 -6.31 5.62 -3.79
CA LEU A 92 -6.20 5.01 -2.46
C LEU A 92 -5.86 6.04 -1.37
N GLU A 93 -5.02 7.03 -1.70
CA GLU A 93 -4.58 8.08 -0.77
C GLU A 93 -5.64 9.18 -0.59
N ASP A 94 -6.17 9.74 -1.69
CA ASP A 94 -6.97 10.97 -1.67
C ASP A 94 -8.48 10.71 -1.54
N VAL A 95 -8.97 9.56 -2.05
CA VAL A 95 -10.40 9.22 -2.05
C VAL A 95 -10.76 8.27 -0.91
N TYR A 96 -9.99 7.20 -0.76
CA TYR A 96 -10.28 6.17 0.24
C TYR A 96 -9.52 6.35 1.56
N HIS A 97 -8.52 7.24 1.59
CA HIS A 97 -7.69 7.53 2.77
C HIS A 97 -7.06 6.26 3.39
N LEU A 98 -6.64 5.34 2.52
CA LEU A 98 -6.02 4.07 2.92
C LEU A 98 -4.52 4.19 3.17
N GLY A 99 -3.90 5.31 2.81
CA GLY A 99 -2.49 5.57 3.05
C GLY A 99 -2.07 7.00 2.75
N PHE A 100 -0.78 7.22 2.81
CA PHE A 100 -0.16 8.53 2.68
C PHE A 100 1.03 8.48 1.74
N GLY A 101 1.00 9.30 0.70
CA GLY A 101 2.12 9.50 -0.22
C GLY A 101 2.96 10.71 0.16
N ILE A 102 4.27 10.52 0.33
CA ILE A 102 5.21 11.59 0.66
C ILE A 102 6.31 11.61 -0.39
N LYS A 103 6.43 12.75 -1.09
CA LYS A 103 7.46 12.92 -2.11
C LYS A 103 8.81 13.14 -1.46
N ALA A 104 9.70 12.15 -1.57
CA ALA A 104 10.99 12.07 -0.86
C ALA A 104 11.95 13.22 -1.18
N SER A 105 11.87 13.80 -2.39
CA SER A 105 12.73 14.92 -2.81
C SER A 105 12.30 16.31 -2.28
N LYS A 106 11.20 16.40 -1.52
CA LYS A 106 10.78 17.67 -0.93
C LYS A 106 11.52 17.93 0.38
N ASP A 107 11.84 19.19 0.62
CA ASP A 107 12.40 19.63 1.91
C ASP A 107 11.46 19.28 3.05
N GLY A 108 12.02 18.77 4.15
CA GLY A 108 11.25 18.33 5.32
C GLY A 108 10.40 17.06 5.10
N ALA A 109 10.66 16.29 4.02
CA ALA A 109 9.86 15.12 3.70
C ALA A 109 9.97 14.00 4.74
N ALA A 110 11.16 13.79 5.29
CA ALA A 110 11.38 12.77 6.32
C ALA A 110 10.64 13.13 7.62
N GLU A 111 10.73 14.35 8.07
CA GLU A 111 10.03 14.86 9.25
C GLU A 111 8.50 14.77 9.09
N LYS A 112 8.01 15.11 7.90
CA LYS A 112 6.59 14.92 7.58
C LYS A 112 6.17 13.45 7.66
N MET A 113 7.01 12.54 7.17
CA MET A 113 6.76 11.10 7.23
C MET A 113 6.69 10.62 8.68
N TYR A 114 7.66 11.00 9.52
CA TYR A 114 7.69 10.62 10.93
C TYR A 114 6.44 11.09 11.68
N LYS A 115 6.05 12.35 11.47
CA LYS A 115 4.84 12.90 12.08
C LYS A 115 3.58 12.14 11.67
N ILE A 116 3.42 11.80 10.38
CA ILE A 116 2.27 11.01 9.90
C ILE A 116 2.26 9.63 10.54
N ILE A 117 3.42 8.97 10.67
CA ILE A 117 3.52 7.67 11.32
C ILE A 117 3.07 7.75 12.77
N GLU A 118 3.54 8.73 13.53
CA GLU A 118 3.13 8.95 14.93
C GLU A 118 1.63 9.23 15.04
N GLU A 119 1.07 10.06 14.15
CA GLU A 119 -0.37 10.35 14.09
C GLU A 119 -1.19 9.08 13.81
N VAL A 120 -0.77 8.24 12.85
CA VAL A 120 -1.43 6.98 12.52
C VAL A 120 -1.38 6.00 13.69
N LEU A 121 -0.22 5.84 14.32
CA LEU A 121 -0.04 4.94 15.46
C LEU A 121 -0.83 5.38 16.72
N ALA A 122 -1.17 6.66 16.81
CA ALA A 122 -1.97 7.22 17.91
C ALA A 122 -3.48 6.99 17.72
N ILE A 123 -3.94 6.53 16.55
CA ILE A 123 -5.37 6.31 16.28
C ILE A 123 -5.89 5.13 17.10
N PRO A 124 -6.88 5.34 18.00
CA PRO A 124 -7.55 4.23 18.65
C PRO A 124 -8.29 3.37 17.63
N ASN A 125 -8.26 2.05 17.78
CA ASN A 125 -8.93 1.11 16.86
C ASN A 125 -8.50 1.27 15.38
N LEU A 126 -7.21 1.52 15.16
CA LEU A 126 -6.61 1.74 13.83
C LEU A 126 -7.04 0.67 12.81
N LYS A 127 -7.01 -0.59 13.21
CA LYS A 127 -7.36 -1.72 12.35
C LYS A 127 -8.81 -1.67 11.89
N GLU A 128 -9.73 -1.42 12.81
CA GLU A 128 -11.16 -1.34 12.53
C GLU A 128 -11.47 -0.18 11.58
N GLU A 129 -10.84 0.97 11.79
CA GLU A 129 -11.01 2.14 10.94
C GLU A 129 -10.51 1.87 9.51
N TRP A 130 -9.32 1.26 9.34
CA TRP A 130 -8.80 0.93 8.01
C TRP A 130 -9.60 -0.15 7.32
N GLN A 131 -10.10 -1.13 8.04
CA GLN A 131 -11.02 -2.13 7.47
C GLN A 131 -12.34 -1.49 7.02
N ALA A 132 -12.88 -0.50 7.72
CA ALA A 132 -14.07 0.24 7.28
C ALA A 132 -13.80 1.03 5.98
N ARG A 133 -12.66 1.73 5.88
CA ARG A 133 -12.22 2.42 4.66
C ARG A 133 -12.04 1.44 3.49
N ARG A 134 -11.44 0.29 3.74
CA ARG A 134 -11.30 -0.80 2.78
C ARG A 134 -12.66 -1.30 2.29
N GLN A 135 -13.61 -1.56 3.18
CA GLN A 135 -14.95 -2.02 2.80
C GLN A 135 -15.67 -1.01 1.93
N LYS A 136 -15.53 0.29 2.22
CA LYS A 136 -16.05 1.36 1.36
C LYS A 136 -15.46 1.24 -0.04
N MET A 137 -14.13 1.16 -0.16
CA MET A 137 -13.45 1.00 -1.46
C MET A 137 -13.98 -0.22 -2.21
N LEU A 138 -14.04 -1.39 -1.57
CA LEU A 138 -14.49 -2.63 -2.20
C LEU A 138 -15.94 -2.56 -2.67
N SER A 139 -16.82 -1.86 -1.94
CA SER A 139 -18.22 -1.67 -2.33
C SER A 139 -18.41 -0.81 -3.57
N GLU A 140 -17.43 0.02 -3.90
CA GLU A 140 -17.44 0.92 -5.05
C GLU A 140 -16.72 0.34 -6.27
N LYS A 141 -15.90 -0.70 -6.09
CA LYS A 141 -15.13 -1.35 -7.16
C LYS A 141 -15.79 -2.63 -7.64
N ILE A 142 -15.50 -2.99 -8.88
CA ILE A 142 -15.91 -4.28 -9.46
C ILE A 142 -14.94 -5.38 -9.03
N ASP A 143 -15.41 -6.62 -9.00
CA ASP A 143 -14.54 -7.79 -8.97
C ASP A 143 -13.90 -7.97 -10.35
N TYR A 144 -12.69 -7.48 -10.48
CA TYR A 144 -11.96 -7.50 -11.75
C TYR A 144 -11.67 -8.93 -12.23
N ALA A 145 -11.46 -9.88 -11.33
CA ALA A 145 -11.23 -11.27 -11.70
C ALA A 145 -12.48 -11.89 -12.31
N GLN A 146 -13.65 -11.69 -11.72
CA GLN A 146 -14.92 -12.13 -12.29
C GLN A 146 -15.21 -11.45 -13.64
N PHE A 147 -15.02 -10.13 -13.72
CA PHE A 147 -15.18 -9.39 -14.97
C PHE A 147 -14.28 -9.92 -16.06
N LEU A 148 -12.99 -10.13 -15.79
CA LEU A 148 -12.04 -10.61 -16.79
C LEU A 148 -12.36 -12.03 -17.24
N THR A 149 -12.72 -12.91 -16.32
CA THR A 149 -13.15 -14.27 -16.62
C THR A 149 -14.36 -14.25 -17.56
N TRP A 150 -15.41 -13.51 -17.17
CA TRP A 150 -16.59 -13.35 -18.02
C TRP A 150 -16.23 -12.80 -19.41
N PHE A 151 -15.38 -11.76 -19.46
CA PHE A 151 -15.02 -11.12 -20.72
C PHE A 151 -14.33 -12.07 -21.69
N VAL A 152 -13.42 -12.91 -21.19
CA VAL A 152 -12.70 -13.89 -22.01
C VAL A 152 -13.59 -15.04 -22.44
N GLU A 153 -14.39 -15.60 -21.52
CA GLU A 153 -15.28 -16.73 -21.80
C GLU A 153 -16.39 -16.39 -22.81
N ASN A 154 -16.81 -15.14 -22.87
CA ASN A 154 -17.88 -14.67 -23.75
C ASN A 154 -17.37 -13.86 -24.95
N TYR A 155 -16.08 -13.94 -25.27
CA TYR A 155 -15.54 -13.28 -26.45
C TYR A 155 -16.00 -14.00 -27.74
N PRO A 156 -16.44 -13.29 -28.83
CA PRO A 156 -16.33 -11.83 -29.04
C PRO A 156 -17.55 -11.01 -28.58
N GLU A 157 -18.63 -11.62 -28.13
CA GLU A 157 -19.87 -10.93 -27.74
C GLU A 157 -19.61 -9.92 -26.59
N SER A 158 -18.76 -10.30 -25.62
CA SER A 158 -18.37 -9.45 -24.50
C SER A 158 -17.73 -8.13 -24.95
N GLN A 159 -16.94 -8.13 -26.03
CA GLN A 159 -16.37 -6.92 -26.62
C GLN A 159 -17.48 -5.98 -27.13
N THR A 160 -18.48 -6.54 -27.79
CA THR A 160 -19.61 -5.76 -28.30
C THR A 160 -20.42 -5.17 -27.16
N ILE A 161 -20.74 -5.97 -26.13
CA ILE A 161 -21.47 -5.53 -24.95
C ILE A 161 -20.72 -4.39 -24.27
N MET A 162 -19.41 -4.53 -24.01
CA MET A 162 -18.63 -3.49 -23.34
C MET A 162 -18.48 -2.22 -24.16
N ARG A 163 -18.48 -2.31 -25.49
CA ARG A 163 -18.45 -1.13 -26.37
C ARG A 163 -19.78 -0.40 -26.38
N GLU A 164 -20.90 -1.12 -26.40
CA GLU A 164 -22.23 -0.54 -26.48
C GLU A 164 -22.80 -0.13 -25.10
N THR A 165 -22.43 -0.85 -24.05
CA THR A 165 -22.88 -0.64 -22.68
C THR A 165 -21.71 -0.75 -21.70
N PRO A 166 -20.84 0.28 -21.60
CA PRO A 166 -19.66 0.25 -20.72
C PRO A 166 -20.03 0.00 -19.25
N ASP A 167 -21.21 0.43 -18.81
CA ASP A 167 -21.69 0.26 -17.43
C ASP A 167 -22.05 -1.20 -17.09
N TYR A 168 -22.10 -2.10 -18.07
CA TYR A 168 -22.29 -3.53 -17.83
C TYR A 168 -21.24 -4.10 -16.87
N GLN A 169 -20.02 -3.52 -16.84
CA GLN A 169 -18.99 -3.92 -15.86
C GLN A 169 -19.47 -3.87 -14.41
N PHE A 170 -20.44 -3.03 -14.07
CA PHE A 170 -20.90 -2.87 -12.69
C PHE A 170 -21.81 -4.00 -12.17
N ILE A 171 -22.18 -4.98 -13.00
CA ILE A 171 -22.83 -6.20 -12.53
C ILE A 171 -21.87 -7.11 -11.74
N PHE A 172 -20.54 -6.88 -11.86
CA PHE A 172 -19.48 -7.61 -11.17
C PHE A 172 -19.05 -6.95 -9.87
N LYS A 173 -19.98 -6.31 -9.14
CA LYS A 173 -19.74 -5.73 -7.81
C LYS A 173 -19.96 -6.75 -6.71
#